data_ec5a68b09d4c35c50fd5d42e3f49f84b
#
_entry.id   ec5a68b09d4c35c50fd5d42e3f49f84b
#
_cell.length_a   1.000
_cell.length_b   1.000
_cell.length_c   1.000
_cell.angle_alpha   90.00
_cell.angle_beta   90.00
_cell.angle_gamma   90.00
#
_symmetry.space_group_name_H-M   'P 1'
#
loop_
_entity.id
_entity.type
_entity.pdbx_description
1 polymer ?
#
loop_
_entity_poly.entity_id
_entity_poly.type
_entity_poly.pdbx_seq_one_letter_code
_entity_poly.pdbx_strand_id
1 'polypeptide(L)'
;MLNDLMNLFTTQSTDILVALREHVLLSVAAIFIAAVIAVPLAIALMKHRRAGEVVLQIAGVIQTIPSLAVLGVLIPFVGIGTVPAIIALVLYAIMPIFQNTYAGLTEIDPNLTEATEAFGFSRPFKLFKIQLPLAMPMILSGLRIATVMVIGTATLAALIGGGGLGTFIMIGIQTNDNAQLLLGAIL
;
A
#
# COMPACT_ATOMS: atom_id res chain seq x y z
N MET A 1 -16.98 -6.51 -29.05
CA MET A 1 -16.13 -6.00 -27.95
C MET A 1 -16.78 -4.84 -27.20
N LEU A 2 -17.08 -3.67 -27.83
CA LEU A 2 -17.73 -2.57 -27.10
C LEU A 2 -19.15 -2.92 -26.63
N ASN A 3 -19.94 -3.55 -27.51
CA ASN A 3 -21.28 -4.04 -27.17
C ASN A 3 -21.25 -5.13 -26.09
N ASP A 4 -20.25 -6.00 -26.12
CA ASP A 4 -20.10 -7.05 -25.10
C ASP A 4 -19.73 -6.44 -23.74
N LEU A 5 -18.86 -5.43 -23.70
CA LEU A 5 -18.58 -4.65 -22.50
C LEU A 5 -19.86 -3.99 -21.96
N MET A 6 -20.65 -3.33 -22.79
CA MET A 6 -21.91 -2.71 -22.37
C MET A 6 -22.89 -3.75 -21.82
N ASN A 7 -22.98 -4.91 -22.45
CA ASN A 7 -23.79 -6.02 -21.95
C ASN A 7 -23.32 -6.52 -20.60
N LEU A 8 -22.01 -6.65 -20.38
CA LEU A 8 -21.45 -7.06 -19.09
C LEU A 8 -21.77 -6.04 -17.99
N PHE A 9 -21.65 -4.74 -18.27
CA PHE A 9 -22.03 -3.70 -17.32
C PHE A 9 -23.49 -3.76 -16.91
N THR A 10 -24.39 -4.15 -17.82
CA THR A 10 -25.84 -4.24 -17.53
C THR A 10 -26.22 -5.55 -16.86
N THR A 11 -25.63 -6.67 -17.30
CA THR A 11 -25.98 -8.02 -16.81
C THR A 11 -25.28 -8.41 -15.52
N GLN A 12 -24.04 -7.91 -15.28
CA GLN A 12 -23.23 -8.23 -14.12
C GLN A 12 -23.01 -7.02 -13.19
N SER A 13 -23.89 -6.04 -13.23
CA SER A 13 -23.75 -4.79 -12.45
C SER A 13 -23.58 -5.04 -10.95
N THR A 14 -24.29 -6.02 -10.38
CA THR A 14 -24.20 -6.40 -8.97
C THR A 14 -22.84 -6.98 -8.65
N ASP A 15 -22.34 -7.88 -9.50
CA ASP A 15 -21.05 -8.55 -9.30
C ASP A 15 -19.89 -7.55 -9.44
N ILE A 16 -20.01 -6.60 -10.37
CA ILE A 16 -19.06 -5.49 -10.53
C ILE A 16 -19.00 -4.64 -9.26
N LEU A 17 -20.16 -4.26 -8.70
CA LEU A 17 -20.22 -3.45 -7.47
C LEU A 17 -19.62 -4.20 -6.26
N VAL A 18 -19.88 -5.49 -6.15
CA VAL A 18 -19.32 -6.35 -5.10
C VAL A 18 -17.80 -6.40 -5.25
N ALA A 19 -17.30 -6.71 -6.44
CA ALA A 19 -15.87 -6.82 -6.71
C ALA A 19 -15.14 -5.46 -6.50
N LEU A 20 -15.76 -4.36 -6.92
CA LEU A 20 -15.23 -3.00 -6.69
C LEU A 20 -15.15 -2.70 -5.20
N ARG A 21 -16.22 -2.98 -4.45
CA ARG A 21 -16.23 -2.79 -2.99
C ARG A 21 -15.14 -3.63 -2.31
N GLU A 22 -15.01 -4.89 -2.66
CA GLU A 22 -13.96 -5.77 -2.12
C GLU A 22 -12.57 -5.22 -2.43
N HIS A 23 -12.34 -4.79 -3.67
CA HIS A 23 -11.06 -4.25 -4.10
C HIS A 23 -10.67 -2.97 -3.33
N VAL A 24 -11.63 -2.06 -3.16
CA VAL A 24 -11.44 -0.82 -2.40
C VAL A 24 -11.18 -1.14 -0.91
N LEU A 25 -11.96 -2.05 -0.32
CA LEU A 25 -11.80 -2.42 1.09
C LEU A 25 -10.45 -3.07 1.34
N LEU A 26 -10.01 -3.99 0.47
CA LEU A 26 -8.68 -4.61 0.53
C LEU A 26 -7.57 -3.54 0.47
N SER A 27 -7.67 -2.65 -0.50
CA SER A 27 -6.67 -1.60 -0.72
C SER A 27 -6.61 -0.63 0.45
N VAL A 28 -7.75 -0.11 0.90
CA VAL A 28 -7.84 0.83 2.03
C VAL A 28 -7.34 0.18 3.32
N ALA A 29 -7.76 -1.05 3.61
CA ALA A 29 -7.32 -1.77 4.81
C ALA A 29 -5.79 -1.98 4.79
N ALA A 30 -5.23 -2.40 3.67
CA ALA A 30 -3.79 -2.61 3.55
C ALA A 30 -2.99 -1.30 3.72
N ILE A 31 -3.42 -0.22 3.07
CA ILE A 31 -2.77 1.09 3.16
C ILE A 31 -2.86 1.64 4.60
N PHE A 32 -4.03 1.53 5.22
CA PHE A 32 -4.23 1.99 6.60
C PHE A 32 -3.32 1.24 7.58
N ILE A 33 -3.30 -0.10 7.52
CA ILE A 33 -2.43 -0.92 8.38
C ILE A 33 -0.96 -0.59 8.13
N ALA A 34 -0.55 -0.49 6.86
CA ALA A 34 0.82 -0.13 6.50
C ALA A 34 1.21 1.27 7.03
N ALA A 35 0.32 2.26 6.94
CA ALA A 35 0.55 3.60 7.46
C ALA A 35 0.67 3.62 8.99
N VAL A 36 -0.20 2.90 9.69
CA VAL A 36 -0.18 2.76 11.17
C VAL A 36 1.12 2.09 11.65
N ILE A 37 1.75 1.25 10.83
CA ILE A 37 3.04 0.63 11.15
C ILE A 37 4.20 1.53 10.71
N ALA A 38 4.21 1.94 9.46
CA ALA A 38 5.36 2.60 8.83
C ALA A 38 5.61 4.01 9.36
N VAL A 39 4.56 4.82 9.57
CA VAL A 39 4.71 6.20 10.05
C VAL A 39 5.27 6.25 11.47
N PRO A 40 4.71 5.54 12.48
CA PRO A 40 5.30 5.51 13.81
C PRO A 40 6.71 4.92 13.84
N LEU A 41 6.98 3.90 13.02
CA LEU A 41 8.31 3.31 12.91
C LEU A 41 9.33 4.33 12.38
N ALA A 42 8.98 5.11 11.36
CA ALA A 42 9.84 6.17 10.84
C ALA A 42 10.10 7.26 11.90
N ILE A 43 9.07 7.66 12.65
CA ILE A 43 9.20 8.60 13.77
C ILE A 43 10.14 8.05 14.87
N ALA A 44 9.99 6.78 15.22
CA ALA A 44 10.84 6.16 16.23
C ALA A 44 12.31 6.08 15.80
N LEU A 45 12.55 5.86 14.51
CA LEU A 45 13.88 5.67 13.93
C LEU A 45 14.54 6.94 13.39
N MET A 46 13.85 8.08 13.31
CA MET A 46 14.40 9.32 12.73
C MET A 46 15.70 9.80 13.42
N LYS A 47 15.92 9.42 14.69
CA LYS A 47 17.15 9.72 15.44
C LYS A 47 18.20 8.59 15.39
N HIS A 48 17.86 7.44 14.82
CA HIS A 48 18.69 6.24 14.78
C HIS A 48 19.03 5.86 13.34
N ARG A 49 19.91 6.64 12.70
CA ARG A 49 20.24 6.52 11.28
C ARG A 49 20.54 5.08 10.84
N ARG A 50 21.42 4.37 11.58
CA ARG A 50 21.75 2.97 11.25
C ARG A 50 20.53 2.04 11.24
N ALA A 51 19.65 2.18 12.23
CA ALA A 51 18.44 1.36 12.30
C ALA A 51 17.45 1.71 11.19
N GLY A 52 17.30 3.00 10.86
CA GLY A 52 16.48 3.43 9.72
C GLY A 52 16.98 2.87 8.37
N GLU A 53 18.30 2.92 8.14
CA GLU A 53 18.95 2.34 6.95
C GLU A 53 18.73 0.83 6.86
N VAL A 54 18.83 0.09 7.99
CA VAL A 54 18.57 -1.36 8.03
C VAL A 54 17.11 -1.66 7.66
N VAL A 55 16.14 -0.89 8.20
CA VAL A 55 14.72 -1.07 7.84
C VAL A 55 14.48 -0.80 6.34
N LEU A 56 15.11 0.24 5.78
CA LEU A 56 15.04 0.53 4.34
C LEU A 56 15.59 -0.63 3.51
N GLN A 57 16.73 -1.21 3.91
CA GLN A 57 17.33 -2.34 3.21
C GLN A 57 16.44 -3.58 3.28
N ILE A 58 15.90 -3.93 4.45
CA ILE A 58 15.00 -5.07 4.62
C ILE A 58 13.74 -4.90 3.77
N ALA A 59 13.10 -3.73 3.87
CA ALA A 59 11.91 -3.43 3.09
C ALA A 59 12.20 -3.45 1.58
N GLY A 60 13.36 -2.94 1.15
CA GLY A 60 13.83 -3.01 -0.24
C GLY A 60 13.99 -4.45 -0.72
N VAL A 61 14.59 -5.33 0.09
CA VAL A 61 14.71 -6.76 -0.25
C VAL A 61 13.34 -7.42 -0.41
N ILE A 62 12.38 -7.13 0.49
CA ILE A 62 11.01 -7.64 0.37
C ILE A 62 10.37 -7.23 -0.96
N GLN A 63 10.59 -6.02 -1.44
CA GLN A 63 10.04 -5.55 -2.71
C GLN A 63 10.67 -6.22 -3.95
N THR A 64 11.83 -6.84 -3.83
CA THR A 64 12.41 -7.61 -4.95
C THR A 64 11.74 -8.98 -5.14
N ILE A 65 11.03 -9.47 -4.14
CA ILE A 65 10.31 -10.74 -4.22
C ILE A 65 9.04 -10.51 -5.07
N PRO A 66 8.77 -11.33 -6.10
CA PRO A 66 7.52 -11.21 -6.85
C PRO A 66 6.30 -11.36 -5.92
N SER A 67 5.30 -10.48 -6.09
CA SER A 67 4.10 -10.49 -5.22
C SER A 67 3.36 -11.83 -5.21
N LEU A 68 3.30 -12.51 -6.35
CA LEU A 68 2.77 -13.88 -6.44
C LEU A 68 3.56 -14.88 -5.58
N ALA A 69 4.85 -14.74 -5.49
CA ALA A 69 5.68 -15.61 -4.65
C ALA A 69 5.40 -15.37 -3.16
N VAL A 70 5.22 -14.09 -2.75
CA VAL A 70 4.83 -13.77 -1.37
C VAL A 70 3.47 -14.37 -1.03
N LEU A 71 2.48 -14.25 -1.92
CA LEU A 71 1.18 -14.89 -1.74
C LEU A 71 1.33 -16.42 -1.60
N GLY A 72 2.12 -17.06 -2.48
CA GLY A 72 2.37 -18.51 -2.44
C GLY A 72 3.02 -18.96 -1.14
N VAL A 73 3.96 -18.18 -0.60
CA VAL A 73 4.61 -18.49 0.69
C VAL A 73 3.63 -18.32 1.86
N LEU A 74 2.70 -17.37 1.80
CA LEU A 74 1.75 -17.14 2.89
C LEU A 74 0.65 -18.22 2.99
N ILE A 75 0.26 -18.84 1.88
CA ILE A 75 -0.82 -19.85 1.84
C ILE A 75 -0.63 -20.98 2.87
N PRO A 76 0.53 -21.65 2.99
CA PRO A 76 0.71 -22.72 3.97
C PRO A 76 0.55 -22.30 5.43
N PHE A 77 0.77 -21.03 5.76
CA PHE A 77 0.75 -20.51 7.13
C PHE A 77 -0.60 -19.87 7.51
N VAL A 78 -1.24 -19.19 6.56
CA VAL A 78 -2.40 -18.33 6.82
C VAL A 78 -3.63 -18.81 6.06
N GLY A 79 -3.47 -19.74 5.12
CA GLY A 79 -4.54 -20.22 4.23
C GLY A 79 -4.73 -19.34 3.01
N ILE A 80 -5.90 -19.49 2.36
CA ILE A 80 -6.31 -18.73 1.18
C ILE A 80 -7.35 -17.67 1.57
N GLY A 81 -7.54 -16.65 0.73
CA GLY A 81 -8.57 -15.63 0.89
C GLY A 81 -8.02 -14.24 1.21
N THR A 82 -8.84 -13.45 1.87
CA THR A 82 -8.62 -12.02 2.14
C THR A 82 -7.43 -11.75 3.08
N VAL A 83 -7.21 -12.62 4.09
CA VAL A 83 -6.19 -12.39 5.11
C VAL A 83 -4.77 -12.44 4.53
N PRO A 84 -4.33 -13.51 3.83
CA PRO A 84 -3.00 -13.51 3.21
C PRO A 84 -2.85 -12.41 2.14
N ALA A 85 -3.93 -12.03 1.44
CA ALA A 85 -3.91 -10.92 0.50
C ALA A 85 -3.56 -9.59 1.21
N ILE A 86 -4.25 -9.27 2.32
CA ILE A 86 -3.97 -8.06 3.10
C ILE A 86 -2.53 -8.08 3.63
N ILE A 87 -2.04 -9.19 4.17
CA ILE A 87 -0.66 -9.30 4.67
C ILE A 87 0.35 -8.98 3.57
N ALA A 88 0.19 -9.58 2.38
CA ALA A 88 1.07 -9.31 1.25
C ALA A 88 1.01 -7.83 0.84
N LEU A 89 -0.17 -7.25 0.69
CA LEU A 89 -0.36 -5.85 0.31
C LEU A 89 0.27 -4.89 1.34
N VAL A 90 0.12 -5.18 2.64
CA VAL A 90 0.76 -4.40 3.73
C VAL A 90 2.28 -4.46 3.62
N LEU A 91 2.87 -5.63 3.40
CA LEU A 91 4.33 -5.79 3.26
C LEU A 91 4.89 -4.91 2.14
N TYR A 92 4.19 -4.83 1.00
CA TYR A 92 4.60 -3.97 -0.11
C TYR A 92 4.35 -2.47 0.14
N ALA A 93 3.27 -2.13 0.84
CA ALA A 93 2.92 -0.75 1.14
C ALA A 93 3.85 -0.09 2.18
N ILE A 94 4.41 -0.87 3.12
CA ILE A 94 5.28 -0.36 4.18
C ILE A 94 6.47 0.41 3.62
N MET A 95 7.13 -0.12 2.57
CA MET A 95 8.38 0.46 2.06
C MET A 95 8.20 1.91 1.57
N PRO A 96 7.31 2.22 0.61
CA PRO A 96 7.16 3.60 0.13
C PRO A 96 6.68 4.56 1.22
N ILE A 97 5.82 4.10 2.16
CA ILE A 97 5.35 4.94 3.26
C ILE A 97 6.49 5.22 4.24
N PHE A 98 7.21 4.18 4.65
CA PHE A 98 8.34 4.32 5.57
C PHE A 98 9.45 5.18 4.98
N GLN A 99 9.88 4.89 3.75
CA GLN A 99 10.97 5.60 3.09
C GLN A 99 10.69 7.10 2.98
N ASN A 100 9.50 7.47 2.48
CA ASN A 100 9.17 8.88 2.32
C ASN A 100 8.95 9.58 3.67
N THR A 101 8.34 8.91 4.64
CA THR A 101 8.16 9.47 5.99
C THR A 101 9.52 9.68 6.67
N TYR A 102 10.40 8.68 6.58
CA TYR A 102 11.73 8.72 7.17
C TYR A 102 12.58 9.83 6.53
N ALA A 103 12.60 9.92 5.21
CA ALA A 103 13.29 10.99 4.49
C ALA A 103 12.74 12.37 4.89
N GLY A 104 11.42 12.55 4.87
CA GLY A 104 10.79 13.82 5.25
C GLY A 104 11.09 14.27 6.67
N LEU A 105 11.31 13.33 7.59
CA LEU A 105 11.69 13.65 8.99
C LEU A 105 13.19 13.88 9.17
N THR A 106 14.05 13.20 8.40
CA THR A 106 15.51 13.27 8.55
C THR A 106 16.16 14.37 7.71
N GLU A 107 15.49 14.85 6.66
CA GLU A 107 15.95 15.93 5.79
C GLU A 107 15.51 17.34 6.24
N ILE A 108 14.86 17.46 7.39
CA ILE A 108 14.55 18.76 7.99
C ILE A 108 15.87 19.50 8.31
N ASP A 109 15.91 20.80 7.96
CA ASP A 109 17.08 21.66 8.17
C ASP A 109 17.59 21.57 9.63
N PRO A 110 18.86 21.18 9.84
CA PRO A 110 19.46 21.13 11.16
C PRO A 110 19.36 22.46 11.91
N ASN A 111 19.53 23.60 11.23
CA ASN A 111 19.43 24.92 11.85
C ASN A 111 18.06 25.17 12.49
N LEU A 112 16.99 24.69 11.83
CA LEU A 112 15.64 24.77 12.37
C LEU A 112 15.49 23.90 13.62
N THR A 113 16.11 22.72 13.59
CA THR A 113 16.10 21.80 14.73
C THR A 113 16.86 22.39 15.93
N GLU A 114 18.03 23.00 15.73
CA GLU A 114 18.82 23.69 16.75
C GLU A 114 18.10 24.92 17.31
N ALA A 115 17.49 25.74 16.45
CA ALA A 115 16.70 26.87 16.88
C ALA A 115 15.55 26.47 17.82
N THR A 116 14.83 25.38 17.48
CA THR A 116 13.74 24.87 18.32
C THR A 116 14.23 24.34 19.68
N GLU A 117 15.45 23.83 19.74
CA GLU A 117 16.09 23.40 20.99
C GLU A 117 16.52 24.59 21.83
N ALA A 118 17.07 25.64 21.21
CA ALA A 118 17.45 26.88 21.89
C ALA A 118 16.24 27.60 22.52
N PHE A 119 15.05 27.52 21.89
CA PHE A 119 13.80 28.03 22.46
C PHE A 119 13.22 27.16 23.58
N GLY A 120 13.83 26.02 23.90
CA GLY A 120 13.38 25.12 24.98
C GLY A 120 12.11 24.38 24.72
N PHE A 121 11.72 24.19 23.45
CA PHE A 121 10.51 23.43 23.14
C PHE A 121 10.62 21.94 23.56
N SER A 122 9.55 21.41 24.16
CA SER A 122 9.49 20.00 24.53
C SER A 122 9.53 19.09 23.31
N ARG A 123 10.06 17.86 23.49
CA ARG A 123 10.16 16.87 22.38
C ARG A 123 8.81 16.60 21.68
N PRO A 124 7.68 16.40 22.42
CA PRO A 124 6.38 16.21 21.76
C PRO A 124 5.94 17.44 20.96
N PHE A 125 6.13 18.64 21.52
CA PHE A 125 5.78 19.87 20.82
C PHE A 125 6.56 20.00 19.52
N LYS A 126 7.87 19.78 19.55
CA LYS A 126 8.73 19.82 18.37
C LYS A 126 8.27 18.79 17.30
N LEU A 127 7.96 17.55 17.72
CA LEU A 127 7.49 16.52 16.80
C LEU A 127 6.16 16.90 16.13
N PHE A 128 5.12 17.18 16.95
CA PHE A 128 3.76 17.37 16.41
C PHE A 128 3.51 18.75 15.79
N LYS A 129 4.19 19.79 16.24
CA LYS A 129 3.95 21.16 15.77
C LYS A 129 4.95 21.66 14.73
N ILE A 130 6.09 21.01 14.59
CA ILE A 130 7.15 21.46 13.67
C ILE A 130 7.54 20.33 12.71
N GLN A 131 8.05 19.20 13.22
CA GLN A 131 8.64 18.17 12.37
C GLN A 131 7.59 17.45 11.50
N LEU A 132 6.48 17.00 12.08
CA LEU A 132 5.41 16.32 11.32
C LEU A 132 4.74 17.22 10.27
N PRO A 133 4.38 18.49 10.57
CA PRO A 133 3.85 19.39 9.54
C PRO A 133 4.84 19.63 8.39
N LEU A 134 6.13 19.78 8.68
CA LEU A 134 7.16 19.95 7.65
C LEU A 134 7.39 18.69 6.82
N ALA A 135 7.31 17.51 7.45
CA ALA A 135 7.43 16.22 6.76
C ALA A 135 6.15 15.80 6.03
N MET A 136 5.01 16.48 6.27
CA MET A 136 3.70 16.08 5.73
C MET A 136 3.68 15.92 4.21
N PRO A 137 4.28 16.81 3.38
CA PRO A 137 4.32 16.61 1.94
C PRO A 137 4.98 15.29 1.53
N MET A 138 6.07 14.90 2.21
CA MET A 138 6.76 13.63 1.96
C MET A 138 5.95 12.44 2.46
N ILE A 139 5.29 12.53 3.61
CA ILE A 139 4.39 11.49 4.14
C ILE A 139 3.25 11.23 3.14
N LEU A 140 2.61 12.29 2.66
CA LEU A 140 1.54 12.18 1.65
C LEU A 140 2.05 11.62 0.32
N SER A 141 3.28 11.96 -0.09
CA SER A 141 3.93 11.36 -1.26
C SER A 141 4.09 9.85 -1.10
N GLY A 142 4.59 9.40 0.05
CA GLY A 142 4.72 7.97 0.37
C GLY A 142 3.37 7.23 0.34
N LEU A 143 2.34 7.83 0.95
CA LEU A 143 0.98 7.29 0.92
C LEU A 143 0.42 7.22 -0.51
N ARG A 144 0.64 8.24 -1.33
CA ARG A 144 0.21 8.25 -2.74
C ARG A 144 0.86 7.12 -3.53
N ILE A 145 2.18 6.94 -3.41
CA ILE A 145 2.92 5.87 -4.09
C ILE A 145 2.39 4.50 -3.64
N ALA A 146 2.24 4.30 -2.33
CA ALA A 146 1.68 3.07 -1.78
C ALA A 146 0.27 2.79 -2.29
N THR A 147 -0.58 3.82 -2.37
CA THR A 147 -1.96 3.69 -2.86
C THR A 147 -2.01 3.17 -4.30
N VAL A 148 -1.25 3.80 -5.20
CA VAL A 148 -1.22 3.39 -6.61
C VAL A 148 -0.69 1.95 -6.74
N MET A 149 0.38 1.62 -5.99
CA MET A 149 0.96 0.29 -6.01
C MET A 149 0.03 -0.78 -5.44
N VAL A 150 -0.64 -0.50 -4.31
CA VAL A 150 -1.57 -1.42 -3.66
C VAL A 150 -2.79 -1.68 -4.53
N ILE A 151 -3.40 -0.64 -5.12
CA ILE A 151 -4.55 -0.81 -6.03
C ILE A 151 -4.18 -1.75 -7.17
N GLY A 152 -3.05 -1.54 -7.84
CA GLY A 152 -2.61 -2.43 -8.92
C GLY A 152 -2.33 -3.86 -8.44
N THR A 153 -1.64 -4.02 -7.30
CA THR A 153 -1.25 -5.34 -6.77
C THR A 153 -2.44 -6.11 -6.17
N ALA A 154 -3.47 -5.40 -5.68
CA ALA A 154 -4.68 -6.02 -5.11
C ALA A 154 -5.46 -6.88 -6.13
N THR A 155 -5.26 -6.67 -7.44
CA THR A 155 -5.81 -7.56 -8.47
C THR A 155 -5.35 -9.00 -8.32
N LEU A 156 -4.13 -9.21 -7.78
CA LEU A 156 -3.57 -10.54 -7.55
C LEU A 156 -4.22 -11.29 -6.37
N ALA A 157 -4.96 -10.58 -5.51
CA ALA A 157 -5.71 -11.20 -4.42
C ALA A 157 -6.76 -12.21 -4.93
N ALA A 158 -7.31 -11.99 -6.12
CA ALA A 158 -8.25 -12.90 -6.77
C ALA A 158 -7.67 -14.32 -7.00
N LEU A 159 -6.34 -14.42 -7.23
CA LEU A 159 -5.65 -15.70 -7.45
C LEU A 159 -5.72 -16.65 -6.25
N ILE A 160 -5.88 -16.09 -5.05
CA ILE A 160 -5.95 -16.83 -3.79
C ILE A 160 -7.33 -16.75 -3.14
N GLY A 161 -8.36 -16.36 -3.90
CA GLY A 161 -9.73 -16.23 -3.40
C GLY A 161 -9.97 -15.00 -2.53
N GLY A 162 -9.12 -13.98 -2.65
CA GLY A 162 -9.27 -12.71 -1.93
C GLY A 162 -10.33 -11.77 -2.50
N GLY A 163 -10.89 -12.09 -3.68
CA GLY A 163 -11.91 -11.27 -4.34
C GLY A 163 -11.35 -10.04 -5.07
N GLY A 164 -12.21 -9.06 -5.31
CA GLY A 164 -11.87 -7.81 -5.98
C GLY A 164 -11.90 -7.88 -7.51
N LEU A 165 -11.54 -6.76 -8.15
CA LEU A 165 -11.60 -6.61 -9.62
C LEU A 165 -10.72 -7.61 -10.38
N GLY A 166 -9.69 -8.15 -9.74
CA GLY A 166 -8.87 -9.21 -10.28
C GLY A 166 -9.66 -10.47 -10.66
N THR A 167 -10.83 -10.69 -10.07
CA THR A 167 -11.70 -11.83 -10.40
C THR A 167 -12.16 -11.78 -11.86
N PHE A 168 -12.55 -10.61 -12.35
CA PHE A 168 -12.92 -10.42 -13.76
C PHE A 168 -11.75 -10.65 -14.70
N ILE A 169 -10.55 -10.18 -14.33
CA ILE A 169 -9.31 -10.40 -15.09
C ILE A 169 -9.05 -11.91 -15.19
N MET A 170 -9.13 -12.62 -14.06
CA MET A 170 -8.88 -14.06 -14.02
C MET A 170 -9.89 -14.86 -14.84
N ILE A 171 -11.18 -14.54 -14.72
CA ILE A 171 -12.24 -15.19 -15.52
C ILE A 171 -11.98 -14.90 -17.01
N GLY A 172 -11.69 -13.65 -17.38
CA GLY A 172 -11.41 -13.26 -18.75
C GLY A 172 -10.22 -14.01 -19.36
N ILE A 173 -9.15 -14.25 -18.58
CA ILE A 173 -8.00 -15.05 -19.01
C ILE A 173 -8.41 -16.54 -19.19
N GLN A 174 -9.14 -17.11 -18.23
CA GLN A 174 -9.50 -18.52 -18.23
C GLN A 174 -10.51 -18.88 -19.34
N THR A 175 -11.44 -17.97 -19.63
CA THR A 175 -12.47 -18.15 -20.65
C THR A 175 -12.09 -17.60 -22.02
N ASN A 176 -10.91 -16.96 -22.12
CA ASN A 176 -10.45 -16.21 -23.31
C ASN A 176 -11.46 -15.13 -23.73
N ASP A 177 -12.12 -14.51 -22.74
CA ASP A 177 -13.09 -13.42 -22.93
C ASP A 177 -12.42 -12.06 -22.71
N ASN A 178 -12.10 -11.39 -23.83
CA ASN A 178 -11.46 -10.09 -23.82
C ASN A 178 -12.34 -9.00 -23.21
N ALA A 179 -13.66 -9.13 -23.24
CA ALA A 179 -14.55 -8.12 -22.65
C ALA A 179 -14.51 -8.19 -21.11
N GLN A 180 -14.52 -9.40 -20.54
CA GLN A 180 -14.35 -9.57 -19.09
C GLN A 180 -12.95 -9.15 -18.60
N LEU A 181 -11.91 -9.49 -19.36
CA LEU A 181 -10.54 -9.07 -19.05
C LEU A 181 -10.42 -7.54 -19.00
N LEU A 182 -10.94 -6.86 -20.05
CA LEU A 182 -10.94 -5.40 -20.11
C LEU A 182 -11.80 -4.77 -19.01
N LEU A 183 -12.93 -5.36 -18.66
CA LEU A 183 -13.78 -4.89 -17.57
C LEU A 183 -13.00 -4.80 -16.25
N GLY A 184 -12.31 -5.87 -15.88
CA GLY A 184 -11.52 -5.90 -14.65
C GLY A 184 -10.25 -5.04 -14.68
N ALA A 185 -9.73 -4.71 -15.88
CA ALA A 185 -8.51 -3.91 -16.04
C ALA A 185 -8.78 -2.39 -16.10
N ILE A 186 -9.99 -1.97 -16.52
CA ILE A 186 -10.36 -0.55 -16.68
C ILE A 186 -10.97 0.01 -15.39
N LEU A 187 -11.70 -0.81 -14.63
CA LEU A 187 -12.31 -0.42 -13.35
C LEU A 187 -11.29 -0.33 -12.22
#